data_50553fd0a40a4f87df5798ca99d4403e
#
_entry.id   50553fd0a40a4f87df5798ca99d4403e
#
_cell.length_a   1.000
_cell.length_b   1.000
_cell.length_c   1.000
_cell.angle_alpha   90.00
_cell.angle_beta   90.00
_cell.angle_gamma   90.00
#
_symmetry.space_group_name_H-M   'P 1'
#
loop_
_entity.id
_entity.type
_entity.pdbx_description
1 polymer ?
#
loop_
_entity_poly.entity_id
_entity_poly.type
_entity_poly.pdbx_seq_one_letter_code
_entity_poly.pdbx_strand_id
1 'polypeptide(L)'
;MKKLLLSLTLLCASLAYGQRDPKMDAFIDDLMSKMTLDEKLGQLNLASGGVPGVVGAAVGQDEAIRKGYLSATGGMDPAATQKAQEIAVKESRLGIPLLIGLDVIHGYKTVFPIPLAISCSWNPELIRKSARIAAEEASAFGINWFYSPMVDIARDARWGRIAEGSGEDPWWGSEIAKAMVKGY
;
A
#
# COMPACT_ATOMS: atom_id res chain seq x y z
N MET A 1 37.27 -20.39 -16.56
CA MET A 1 36.13 -19.58 -16.96
C MET A 1 34.81 -20.08 -16.39
N LYS A 2 34.36 -21.32 -16.60
CA LYS A 2 33.05 -21.80 -16.08
C LYS A 2 32.90 -21.71 -14.55
N LYS A 3 33.96 -21.99 -13.77
CA LYS A 3 33.92 -21.91 -12.29
C LYS A 3 33.85 -20.48 -11.80
N LEU A 4 34.45 -19.50 -12.51
CA LEU A 4 34.40 -18.10 -12.18
C LEU A 4 33.01 -17.51 -12.47
N LEU A 5 32.38 -17.92 -13.58
CA LEU A 5 30.99 -17.52 -13.89
C LEU A 5 30.00 -18.04 -12.84
N LEU A 6 30.18 -19.31 -12.39
CA LEU A 6 29.30 -19.92 -11.38
C LEU A 6 29.43 -19.21 -10.03
N SER A 7 30.64 -18.81 -9.62
CA SER A 7 30.86 -18.04 -8.40
C SER A 7 30.29 -16.63 -8.48
N LEU A 8 30.32 -15.99 -9.65
CA LEU A 8 29.79 -14.63 -9.85
C LEU A 8 28.25 -14.67 -9.83
N THR A 9 27.62 -15.70 -10.42
CA THR A 9 26.17 -15.89 -10.37
C THR A 9 25.67 -16.22 -8.96
N LEU A 10 26.40 -17.03 -8.17
CA LEU A 10 26.05 -17.26 -6.76
C LEU A 10 26.20 -15.97 -5.90
N LEU A 11 27.22 -15.16 -6.15
CA LEU A 11 27.42 -13.90 -5.44
C LEU A 11 26.32 -12.87 -5.79
N CYS A 12 25.91 -12.80 -7.06
CA CYS A 12 24.78 -11.95 -7.48
C CYS A 12 23.45 -12.44 -6.90
N ALA A 13 23.23 -13.75 -6.79
CA ALA A 13 22.02 -14.30 -6.18
C ALA A 13 21.95 -13.99 -4.68
N SER A 14 23.06 -13.97 -3.95
CA SER A 14 23.09 -13.58 -2.52
C SER A 14 22.85 -12.10 -2.28
N LEU A 15 23.15 -11.25 -3.27
CA LEU A 15 22.86 -9.80 -3.20
C LEU A 15 21.40 -9.44 -3.55
N ALA A 16 20.68 -10.38 -4.18
CA ALA A 16 19.26 -10.19 -4.52
C ALA A 16 18.29 -10.54 -3.39
N TYR A 17 18.73 -11.22 -2.34
CA TYR A 17 17.95 -11.38 -1.12
C TYR A 17 18.01 -10.05 -0.36
N GLY A 18 16.87 -9.36 -0.27
CA GLY A 18 16.75 -8.19 0.61
C GLY A 18 17.30 -8.55 1.99
N GLN A 19 18.10 -7.67 2.57
CA GLN A 19 18.66 -7.89 3.91
C GLN A 19 17.48 -8.07 4.87
N ARG A 20 17.25 -9.30 5.33
CA ARG A 20 16.34 -9.56 6.43
C ARG A 20 16.93 -8.98 7.70
N ASP A 21 16.13 -8.20 8.41
CA ASP A 21 16.49 -7.76 9.76
C ASP A 21 16.13 -8.87 10.77
N PRO A 22 17.11 -9.54 11.39
CA PRO A 22 16.84 -10.63 12.34
C PRO A 22 15.97 -10.19 13.54
N LYS A 23 16.01 -8.91 13.91
CA LYS A 23 15.17 -8.37 14.99
C LYS A 23 13.71 -8.26 14.53
N MET A 24 13.49 -7.84 13.28
CA MET A 24 12.16 -7.81 12.68
C MET A 24 11.60 -9.22 12.53
N ASP A 25 12.39 -10.16 12.03
CA ASP A 25 11.97 -11.57 11.88
C ASP A 25 11.58 -12.15 13.26
N ALA A 26 12.41 -11.97 14.30
CA ALA A 26 12.10 -12.44 15.64
C ALA A 26 10.85 -11.78 16.23
N PHE A 27 10.61 -10.50 15.98
CA PHE A 27 9.40 -9.80 16.40
C PHE A 27 8.16 -10.36 15.70
N ILE A 28 8.25 -10.60 14.39
CA ILE A 28 7.13 -11.17 13.60
C ILE A 28 6.82 -12.59 14.08
N ASP A 29 7.84 -13.43 14.28
CA ASP A 29 7.69 -14.81 14.74
C ASP A 29 7.04 -14.86 16.13
N ASP A 30 7.47 -14.01 17.06
CA ASP A 30 6.88 -13.90 18.39
C ASP A 30 5.39 -13.47 18.31
N LEU A 31 5.08 -12.44 17.51
CA LEU A 31 3.71 -11.98 17.30
C LEU A 31 2.84 -13.08 16.67
N MET A 32 3.33 -13.73 15.62
CA MET A 32 2.65 -14.83 14.92
C MET A 32 2.38 -16.03 15.83
N SER A 33 3.29 -16.31 16.78
CA SER A 33 3.13 -17.40 17.75
C SER A 33 1.97 -17.15 18.73
N LYS A 34 1.64 -15.91 19.00
CA LYS A 34 0.55 -15.48 19.89
C LYS A 34 -0.82 -15.42 19.21
N MET A 35 -0.84 -15.39 17.86
CA MET A 35 -2.07 -15.26 17.08
C MET A 35 -2.88 -16.54 17.02
N THR A 36 -4.19 -16.41 17.18
CA THR A 36 -5.16 -17.45 16.79
C THR A 36 -5.22 -17.58 15.26
N LEU A 37 -5.86 -18.65 14.77
CA LEU A 37 -6.08 -18.82 13.33
C LEU A 37 -6.93 -17.68 12.76
N ASP A 38 -7.99 -17.29 13.47
CA ASP A 38 -8.88 -16.22 13.02
C ASP A 38 -8.15 -14.87 12.93
N GLU A 39 -7.27 -14.57 13.89
CA GLU A 39 -6.44 -13.35 13.84
C GLU A 39 -5.43 -13.39 12.70
N LYS A 40 -4.84 -14.56 12.40
CA LYS A 40 -3.97 -14.73 11.23
C LYS A 40 -4.73 -14.50 9.92
N LEU A 41 -5.94 -15.04 9.80
CA LEU A 41 -6.81 -14.77 8.65
C LEU A 41 -7.23 -13.31 8.59
N GLY A 42 -7.48 -12.69 9.75
CA GLY A 42 -7.78 -11.26 9.85
C GLY A 42 -6.67 -10.36 9.30
N GLN A 43 -5.39 -10.76 9.45
CA GLN A 43 -4.27 -10.00 8.88
C GLN A 43 -4.25 -10.00 7.34
N LEU A 44 -5.02 -10.86 6.69
CA LEU A 44 -5.17 -10.90 5.24
C LEU A 44 -6.44 -10.15 4.76
N ASN A 45 -7.21 -9.57 5.69
CA ASN A 45 -8.50 -8.96 5.40
C ASN A 45 -8.39 -7.43 5.27
N LEU A 46 -8.78 -6.93 4.11
CA LEU A 46 -9.08 -5.52 3.86
C LEU A 46 -10.60 -5.35 3.81
N ALA A 47 -11.21 -4.62 4.75
CA ALA A 47 -12.62 -4.27 4.67
C ALA A 47 -12.81 -2.96 3.89
N SER A 48 -13.48 -3.07 2.77
CA SER A 48 -14.07 -1.93 2.09
C SER A 48 -15.60 -1.98 2.28
N GLY A 49 -16.11 -1.25 3.28
CA GLY A 49 -17.53 -0.90 3.40
C GLY A 49 -18.55 -2.04 3.26
N GLY A 50 -18.41 -3.15 4.01
CA GLY A 50 -19.50 -4.11 4.13
C GLY A 50 -19.68 -5.10 2.96
N VAL A 51 -18.59 -5.55 2.35
CA VAL A 51 -18.64 -6.58 1.30
C VAL A 51 -19.11 -7.92 1.88
N PRO A 52 -20.24 -8.49 1.40
CA PRO A 52 -20.73 -9.79 1.86
C PRO A 52 -19.69 -10.90 1.57
N GLY A 53 -19.49 -11.81 2.53
CA GLY A 53 -18.59 -12.96 2.38
C GLY A 53 -17.17 -12.77 2.92
N VAL A 54 -16.83 -11.57 3.40
CA VAL A 54 -15.56 -11.32 4.11
C VAL A 54 -15.72 -11.69 5.59
N VAL A 55 -14.71 -12.32 6.18
CA VAL A 55 -14.68 -12.60 7.63
C VAL A 55 -14.85 -11.27 8.38
N GLY A 56 -15.86 -11.19 9.23
CA GLY A 56 -16.23 -9.95 9.94
C GLY A 56 -17.33 -9.13 9.28
N ALA A 57 -17.78 -9.44 8.07
CA ALA A 57 -18.91 -8.73 7.44
C ALA A 57 -20.24 -8.91 8.18
N ALA A 58 -20.38 -9.99 8.95
CA ALA A 58 -21.57 -10.26 9.77
C ALA A 58 -21.57 -9.54 11.12
N VAL A 59 -20.43 -9.02 11.55
CA VAL A 59 -20.26 -8.21 12.75
C VAL A 59 -19.87 -6.80 12.33
N GLY A 60 -20.39 -5.77 12.95
CA GLY A 60 -20.05 -4.39 12.58
C GLY A 60 -18.52 -4.16 12.55
N GLN A 61 -18.07 -3.16 11.80
CA GLN A 61 -16.64 -2.89 11.58
C GLN A 61 -15.85 -2.75 12.89
N ASP A 62 -16.37 -2.00 13.87
CA ASP A 62 -15.72 -1.81 15.17
C ASP A 62 -15.48 -3.14 15.89
N GLU A 63 -16.46 -4.05 15.85
CA GLU A 63 -16.35 -5.36 16.48
C GLU A 63 -15.38 -6.29 15.71
N ALA A 64 -15.35 -6.20 14.39
CA ALA A 64 -14.39 -6.94 13.59
C ALA A 64 -12.94 -6.51 13.88
N ILE A 65 -12.72 -5.21 14.10
CA ILE A 65 -11.41 -4.68 14.53
C ILE A 65 -11.05 -5.21 15.93
N ARG A 66 -11.97 -5.15 16.92
CA ARG A 66 -11.72 -5.68 18.27
C ARG A 66 -11.31 -7.14 18.27
N LYS A 67 -11.93 -7.93 17.42
CA LYS A 67 -11.66 -9.37 17.31
C LYS A 67 -10.40 -9.70 16.48
N GLY A 68 -9.73 -8.69 15.90
CA GLY A 68 -8.58 -8.91 15.04
C GLY A 68 -8.93 -9.54 13.69
N TYR A 69 -10.16 -9.37 13.20
CA TYR A 69 -10.63 -9.91 11.91
C TYR A 69 -10.32 -9.01 10.73
N LEU A 70 -9.74 -7.83 10.98
CA LEU A 70 -9.33 -6.85 9.96
C LEU A 70 -7.93 -6.36 10.24
N SER A 71 -7.11 -6.28 9.21
CA SER A 71 -5.79 -5.64 9.22
C SER A 71 -5.81 -4.29 8.51
N ALA A 72 -6.77 -4.08 7.63
CA ALA A 72 -6.85 -2.88 6.81
C ALA A 72 -8.29 -2.46 6.57
N THR A 73 -8.49 -1.17 6.31
CA THR A 73 -9.77 -0.60 5.90
C THR A 73 -9.55 0.53 4.89
N GLY A 74 -10.58 0.83 4.10
CA GLY A 74 -10.57 2.02 3.24
C GLY A 74 -10.55 3.30 4.06
N GLY A 75 -10.04 4.38 3.46
CA GLY A 75 -10.01 5.71 4.07
C GLY A 75 -11.41 6.17 4.45
N MET A 76 -11.52 6.71 5.66
CA MET A 76 -12.72 7.28 6.26
C MET A 76 -12.50 8.76 6.54
N ASP A 77 -13.49 9.43 7.11
CA ASP A 77 -13.24 10.75 7.69
C ASP A 77 -12.24 10.65 8.87
N PRO A 78 -11.55 11.74 9.23
CA PRO A 78 -10.48 11.70 10.24
C PRO A 78 -10.94 11.17 11.60
N ALA A 79 -12.14 11.50 12.05
CA ALA A 79 -12.64 11.07 13.35
C ALA A 79 -12.93 9.55 13.35
N ALA A 80 -13.54 9.04 12.28
CA ALA A 80 -13.76 7.61 12.11
C ALA A 80 -12.45 6.82 11.96
N THR A 81 -11.47 7.38 11.24
CA THR A 81 -10.12 6.80 11.10
C THR A 81 -9.41 6.73 12.44
N GLN A 82 -9.43 7.80 13.22
CA GLN A 82 -8.84 7.82 14.56
C GLN A 82 -9.52 6.80 15.48
N LYS A 83 -10.85 6.76 15.49
CA LYS A 83 -11.63 5.79 16.30
C LYS A 83 -11.26 4.35 15.93
N ALA A 84 -11.17 4.02 14.64
CA ALA A 84 -10.80 2.67 14.19
C ALA A 84 -9.39 2.28 14.67
N GLN A 85 -8.40 3.19 14.59
CA GLN A 85 -7.06 2.96 15.11
C GLN A 85 -7.03 2.82 16.63
N GLU A 86 -7.82 3.61 17.36
CA GLU A 86 -7.92 3.49 18.82
C GLU A 86 -8.50 2.13 19.23
N ILE A 87 -9.53 1.65 18.56
CA ILE A 87 -10.09 0.31 18.78
C ILE A 87 -9.02 -0.76 18.50
N ALA A 88 -8.32 -0.66 17.37
CA ALA A 88 -7.30 -1.64 17.01
C ALA A 88 -6.18 -1.72 18.04
N VAL A 89 -5.67 -0.58 18.51
CA VAL A 89 -4.50 -0.53 19.40
C VAL A 89 -4.86 -0.73 20.86
N LYS A 90 -6.02 -0.21 21.31
CA LYS A 90 -6.37 -0.19 22.74
C LYS A 90 -7.36 -1.27 23.15
N GLU A 91 -8.21 -1.75 22.22
CA GLU A 91 -9.31 -2.66 22.54
C GLU A 91 -9.13 -4.06 21.93
N SER A 92 -8.28 -4.24 20.93
CA SER A 92 -7.96 -5.57 20.40
C SER A 92 -6.92 -6.29 21.26
N ARG A 93 -6.94 -7.61 21.24
CA ARG A 93 -6.07 -8.45 22.10
C ARG A 93 -4.58 -8.29 21.81
N LEU A 94 -4.20 -8.05 20.56
CA LEU A 94 -2.81 -7.96 20.13
C LEU A 94 -2.34 -6.53 19.91
N GLY A 95 -3.24 -5.55 19.89
CA GLY A 95 -2.91 -4.15 19.72
C GLY A 95 -2.26 -3.80 18.37
N ILE A 96 -2.56 -4.56 17.31
CA ILE A 96 -1.97 -4.35 15.99
C ILE A 96 -2.73 -3.19 15.32
N PRO A 97 -2.03 -2.11 14.90
CA PRO A 97 -2.66 -1.00 14.20
C PRO A 97 -3.13 -1.40 12.80
N LEU A 98 -4.14 -0.67 12.29
CA LEU A 98 -4.69 -0.89 10.96
C LEU A 98 -3.87 -0.18 9.86
N LEU A 99 -3.83 -0.79 8.69
CA LEU A 99 -3.54 -0.09 7.45
C LEU A 99 -4.82 0.63 6.97
N ILE A 100 -4.71 1.93 6.76
CA ILE A 100 -5.79 2.77 6.24
C ILE A 100 -5.46 3.13 4.80
N GLY A 101 -6.15 2.49 3.86
CA GLY A 101 -5.82 2.55 2.44
C GLY A 101 -6.68 3.52 1.65
N LEU A 102 -6.06 4.21 0.68
CA LEU A 102 -6.76 5.02 -0.31
C LEU A 102 -5.93 5.12 -1.59
N ASP A 103 -6.59 5.33 -2.73
CA ASP A 103 -5.91 5.44 -4.03
C ASP A 103 -4.93 6.61 -4.09
N VAL A 104 -5.36 7.82 -3.73
CA VAL A 104 -4.56 9.06 -3.76
C VAL A 104 -3.86 9.26 -5.12
N ILE A 105 -4.48 8.76 -6.19
CA ILE A 105 -3.85 8.54 -7.50
C ILE A 105 -3.48 9.85 -8.23
N HIS A 106 -4.20 10.94 -7.96
CA HIS A 106 -3.89 12.26 -8.50
C HIS A 106 -4.17 13.39 -7.51
N GLY A 107 -3.77 13.17 -6.26
CA GLY A 107 -3.96 14.11 -5.14
C GLY A 107 -4.97 13.63 -4.10
N TYR A 108 -5.11 14.42 -3.03
CA TYR A 108 -6.06 14.14 -1.95
C TYR A 108 -7.00 15.33 -1.75
N LYS A 109 -6.58 16.39 -1.06
CA LYS A 109 -7.32 17.66 -0.97
C LYS A 109 -6.99 18.56 -2.15
N THR A 110 -5.70 18.67 -2.49
CA THR A 110 -5.24 19.29 -3.73
C THR A 110 -5.39 18.28 -4.86
N VAL A 111 -6.20 18.61 -5.86
CA VAL A 111 -6.43 17.79 -7.03
C VAL A 111 -5.39 18.14 -8.09
N PHE A 112 -4.58 17.16 -8.48
CA PHE A 112 -3.62 17.26 -9.58
C PHE A 112 -4.22 16.70 -10.88
N PRO A 113 -3.60 16.96 -12.05
CA PRO A 113 -4.00 16.30 -13.29
C PRO A 113 -3.98 14.78 -13.15
N ILE A 114 -4.85 14.08 -13.88
CA ILE A 114 -4.87 12.61 -13.90
C ILE A 114 -3.51 12.05 -14.33
N PRO A 115 -3.13 10.82 -13.95
CA PRO A 115 -1.81 10.26 -14.24
C PRO A 115 -1.40 10.34 -15.71
N LEU A 116 -2.32 10.06 -16.64
CA LEU A 116 -2.06 10.20 -18.06
C LEU A 116 -1.68 11.65 -18.46
N ALA A 117 -2.37 12.63 -17.88
CA ALA A 117 -2.09 14.05 -18.19
C ALA A 117 -0.79 14.54 -17.53
N ILE A 118 -0.52 14.16 -16.26
CA ILE A 118 0.72 14.56 -15.60
C ILE A 118 1.95 13.92 -16.25
N SER A 119 1.81 12.72 -16.84
CA SER A 119 2.88 12.05 -17.58
C SER A 119 3.36 12.88 -18.79
N CYS A 120 2.45 13.64 -19.41
CA CYS A 120 2.77 14.54 -20.53
C CYS A 120 3.68 15.72 -20.14
N SER A 121 3.90 15.96 -18.85
CA SER A 121 4.83 17.00 -18.39
C SER A 121 6.30 16.66 -18.67
N TRP A 122 6.65 15.38 -18.84
CA TRP A 122 8.02 14.87 -18.97
C TRP A 122 8.97 15.37 -17.86
N ASN A 123 8.41 15.67 -16.68
CA ASN A 123 9.15 16.26 -15.56
C ASN A 123 9.01 15.39 -14.30
N PRO A 124 9.97 14.46 -14.04
CA PRO A 124 9.93 13.57 -12.88
C PRO A 124 9.93 14.32 -11.54
N GLU A 125 10.56 15.48 -11.45
CA GLU A 125 10.61 16.27 -10.23
C GLU A 125 9.24 16.88 -9.91
N LEU A 126 8.51 17.38 -10.91
CA LEU A 126 7.14 17.86 -10.75
C LEU A 126 6.22 16.72 -10.28
N ILE A 127 6.36 15.54 -10.88
CA ILE A 127 5.60 14.34 -10.51
C ILE A 127 5.92 13.94 -9.06
N ARG A 128 7.18 13.89 -8.68
CA ARG A 128 7.60 13.61 -7.31
C ARG A 128 7.00 14.61 -6.31
N LYS A 129 7.01 15.90 -6.64
CA LYS A 129 6.46 16.95 -5.79
C LYS A 129 4.95 16.84 -5.63
N SER A 130 4.21 16.52 -6.68
CA SER A 130 2.76 16.30 -6.60
C SER A 130 2.42 15.10 -5.70
N ALA A 131 3.15 14.00 -5.85
CA ALA A 131 3.00 12.82 -4.99
C ALA A 131 3.30 13.17 -3.52
N ARG A 132 4.36 13.95 -3.24
CA ARG A 132 4.70 14.39 -1.89
C ARG A 132 3.60 15.21 -1.25
N ILE A 133 3.03 16.19 -1.96
CA ILE A 133 1.92 17.01 -1.46
C ILE A 133 0.70 16.12 -1.16
N ALA A 134 0.37 15.22 -2.07
CA ALA A 134 -0.74 14.28 -1.88
C ALA A 134 -0.54 13.40 -0.65
N ALA A 135 0.69 12.89 -0.42
CA ALA A 135 1.03 12.09 0.74
C ALA A 135 0.95 12.86 2.06
N GLU A 136 1.45 14.09 2.10
CA GLU A 136 1.38 14.95 3.28
C GLU A 136 -0.07 15.24 3.66
N GLU A 137 -0.90 15.59 2.68
CA GLU A 137 -2.32 15.83 2.90
C GLU A 137 -3.04 14.57 3.39
N ALA A 138 -2.87 13.45 2.70
CA ALA A 138 -3.55 12.20 3.04
C ALA A 138 -3.10 11.65 4.41
N SER A 139 -1.81 11.71 4.72
CA SER A 139 -1.26 11.28 6.01
C SER A 139 -1.80 12.11 7.17
N ALA A 140 -2.01 13.43 6.98
CA ALA A 140 -2.64 14.29 7.97
C ALA A 140 -4.09 13.88 8.29
N PHE A 141 -4.73 13.11 7.41
CA PHE A 141 -6.06 12.53 7.60
C PHE A 141 -6.03 11.06 8.04
N GLY A 142 -4.84 10.54 8.40
CA GLY A 142 -4.67 9.19 8.93
C GLY A 142 -4.55 8.10 7.87
N ILE A 143 -4.45 8.45 6.58
CA ILE A 143 -4.17 7.50 5.51
C ILE A 143 -2.69 7.11 5.58
N ASN A 144 -2.39 5.83 5.71
CA ASN A 144 -1.03 5.32 5.86
C ASN A 144 -0.66 4.23 4.84
N TRP A 145 -1.55 3.97 3.88
CA TRP A 145 -1.35 3.03 2.79
C TRP A 145 -1.93 3.60 1.49
N PHE A 146 -1.07 3.88 0.51
CA PHE A 146 -1.47 4.37 -0.81
C PHE A 146 -1.47 3.23 -1.82
N TYR A 147 -2.54 3.13 -2.63
CA TYR A 147 -2.64 2.12 -3.69
C TYR A 147 -1.95 2.57 -4.98
N SER A 148 -1.72 3.89 -5.13
CA SER A 148 -0.94 4.46 -6.25
C SER A 148 0.58 4.28 -6.07
N PRO A 149 1.36 4.37 -7.15
CA PRO A 149 0.95 4.67 -8.52
C PRO A 149 0.37 3.46 -9.25
N MET A 150 -0.48 3.73 -10.28
CA MET A 150 -0.87 2.74 -11.26
C MET A 150 0.31 2.53 -12.22
N VAL A 151 0.81 1.29 -12.33
CA VAL A 151 2.03 0.97 -13.09
C VAL A 151 1.77 0.07 -14.30
N ASP A 152 0.52 -0.19 -14.62
CA ASP A 152 0.13 -0.91 -15.83
C ASP A 152 0.47 -0.10 -17.08
N ILE A 153 0.85 -0.80 -18.15
CA ILE A 153 1.19 -0.19 -19.43
C ILE A 153 -0.03 -0.15 -20.31
N ALA A 154 -0.41 1.04 -20.79
CA ALA A 154 -1.56 1.26 -21.66
C ALA A 154 -1.29 0.77 -23.10
N ARG A 155 -1.49 -0.53 -23.35
CA ARG A 155 -1.26 -1.15 -24.66
C ARG A 155 -2.39 -0.94 -25.65
N ASP A 156 -3.60 -0.68 -25.18
CA ASP A 156 -4.81 -0.54 -26.01
C ASP A 156 -5.67 0.61 -25.46
N ALA A 157 -5.98 1.57 -26.32
CA ALA A 157 -6.79 2.75 -25.97
C ALA A 157 -8.22 2.42 -25.52
N ARG A 158 -8.71 1.20 -25.78
CA ARG A 158 -10.03 0.73 -25.33
C ARG A 158 -10.05 0.26 -23.88
N TRP A 159 -8.87 0.11 -23.24
CA TRP A 159 -8.80 -0.27 -21.85
C TRP A 159 -9.40 0.81 -20.94
N GLY A 160 -10.42 0.44 -20.14
CA GLY A 160 -11.22 1.39 -19.36
C GLY A 160 -10.45 2.17 -18.27
N ARG A 161 -9.25 1.72 -17.90
CA ARG A 161 -8.41 2.36 -16.86
C ARG A 161 -7.20 3.11 -17.44
N ILE A 162 -7.20 3.39 -18.74
CA ILE A 162 -6.08 4.06 -19.42
C ILE A 162 -5.71 5.42 -18.80
N ALA A 163 -6.70 6.14 -18.26
CA ALA A 163 -6.50 7.46 -17.64
C ALA A 163 -5.73 7.40 -16.32
N GLU A 164 -5.70 6.25 -15.67
CA GLU A 164 -5.03 6.06 -14.38
C GLU A 164 -3.53 5.77 -14.51
N GLY A 165 -3.07 5.37 -15.69
CA GLY A 165 -1.67 5.02 -15.97
C GLY A 165 -0.89 6.15 -16.64
N SER A 166 0.38 5.87 -16.89
CA SER A 166 1.35 6.85 -17.43
C SER A 166 1.49 6.81 -18.94
N GLY A 167 0.67 5.99 -19.64
CA GLY A 167 0.73 5.83 -21.09
C GLY A 167 1.32 4.49 -21.52
N GLU A 168 1.80 4.42 -22.77
CA GLU A 168 2.20 3.16 -23.42
C GLU A 168 3.70 2.83 -23.31
N ASP A 169 4.53 3.80 -22.96
CA ASP A 169 5.99 3.64 -22.88
C ASP A 169 6.41 3.04 -21.52
N PRO A 170 6.98 1.81 -21.48
CA PRO A 170 7.34 1.15 -20.23
C PRO A 170 8.54 1.80 -19.53
N TRP A 171 9.45 2.44 -20.27
CA TRP A 171 10.58 3.14 -19.66
C TRP A 171 10.09 4.41 -18.94
N TRP A 172 9.29 5.23 -19.62
CA TRP A 172 8.75 6.44 -19.02
C TRP A 172 7.80 6.14 -17.86
N GLY A 173 6.95 5.13 -17.98
CA GLY A 173 6.11 4.64 -16.89
C GLY A 173 6.93 4.23 -15.66
N SER A 174 8.08 3.58 -15.86
CA SER A 174 9.01 3.22 -14.79
C SER A 174 9.62 4.43 -14.09
N GLU A 175 10.01 5.47 -14.84
CA GLU A 175 10.56 6.71 -14.27
C GLU A 175 9.50 7.47 -13.47
N ILE A 176 8.25 7.50 -13.95
CA ILE A 176 7.12 8.08 -13.22
C ILE A 176 6.85 7.30 -11.92
N ALA A 177 6.81 5.96 -11.98
CA ALA A 177 6.62 5.13 -10.80
C ALA A 177 7.70 5.40 -9.75
N LYS A 178 8.97 5.48 -10.14
CA LYS A 178 10.08 5.84 -9.24
C LYS A 178 9.91 7.24 -8.65
N ALA A 179 9.46 8.21 -9.44
CA ALA A 179 9.25 9.58 -8.98
C ALA A 179 8.13 9.64 -7.94
N MET A 180 6.99 8.97 -8.20
CA MET A 180 5.86 8.93 -7.27
C MET A 180 6.21 8.22 -5.97
N VAL A 181 6.82 7.02 -6.03
CA VAL A 181 7.25 6.28 -4.83
C VAL A 181 8.25 7.07 -3.98
N LYS A 182 9.12 7.86 -4.60
CA LYS A 182 10.04 8.76 -3.87
C LYS A 182 9.33 9.99 -3.31
N GLY A 183 8.18 10.35 -3.84
CA GLY A 183 7.35 11.42 -3.34
C GLY A 183 6.56 11.00 -2.12
N TYR A 184 5.96 9.83 -2.16
CA TYR A 184 5.23 9.22 -1.03
C TYR A 184 6.16 8.87 0.13
#